data_b7d99f948c342d17444bacf70620cafd
#
_entry.id   b7d99f948c342d17444bacf70620cafd
#
_cell.length_a   1.000
_cell.length_b   1.000
_cell.length_c   1.000
_cell.angle_alpha   90.00
_cell.angle_beta   90.00
_cell.angle_gamma   90.00
#
_symmetry.space_group_name_H-M   'P 1'
#
loop_
_entity.id
_entity.type
_entity.pdbx_description
1 polymer ?
#
loop_
_entity_poly.entity_id
_entity_poly.type
_entity_poly.pdbx_seq_one_letter_code
_entity_poly.pdbx_strand_id
1 'polypeptide(L)'
;MDKLKAFESFVSVATRGSLTAAAKAEGVAPAIMGRRLDALEEHLGVKLLVRTTRRISLTHEGSAFLEDCQRLLSDVANAEASVSEGGVKATGHLRITAPAGFGRRHVAPLVPRFRAEHPDVTISLNLSDRVVDLAGEGFDCAVRVGDLPDSSLVSVRIADNRRLCVATPEYLARRGTPRAPAELVQHDCLTLSSDASQTRGWAFRVPQPDGSTEVVHLKPGGPLDCSDGQVLHDWCLGGWGIAWRSTWEVEAEIAAGRLVAVLEDFAAPPNGIYVVFPQRKHLPLRVRLWIEYLKHQYAQPAFWRGEVV
;
A
#
# COMPACT_ATOMS: atom_id res chain seq x y z
N MET A 1 0.18 21.88 -31.49
CA MET A 1 1.08 21.22 -30.52
C MET A 1 0.63 19.76 -30.36
N ASP A 2 1.52 18.81 -30.49
CA ASP A 2 1.28 17.43 -30.10
C ASP A 2 1.31 17.36 -28.56
N LYS A 3 0.12 17.21 -27.94
CA LYS A 3 -0.04 17.26 -26.48
C LYS A 3 0.67 16.09 -25.78
N LEU A 4 0.56 14.87 -26.33
CA LEU A 4 1.20 13.70 -25.71
C LEU A 4 2.72 13.86 -25.73
N LYS A 5 3.27 14.30 -26.87
CA LYS A 5 4.70 14.55 -26.98
C LYS A 5 5.21 15.69 -26.07
N ALA A 6 4.37 16.70 -25.85
CA ALA A 6 4.67 17.76 -24.89
C ALA A 6 4.65 17.26 -23.43
N PHE A 7 3.70 16.39 -23.08
CA PHE A 7 3.64 15.76 -21.75
C PHE A 7 4.83 14.83 -21.51
N GLU A 8 5.21 13.98 -22.48
CA GLU A 8 6.43 13.16 -22.41
C GLU A 8 7.66 14.01 -22.16
N SER A 9 7.83 15.08 -22.95
CA SER A 9 8.96 16.00 -22.81
C SER A 9 8.98 16.69 -21.44
N PHE A 10 7.81 17.08 -20.91
CA PHE A 10 7.70 17.68 -19.58
C PHE A 10 8.09 16.69 -18.48
N VAL A 11 7.54 15.47 -18.52
CA VAL A 11 7.88 14.40 -17.55
C VAL A 11 9.39 14.09 -17.62
N SER A 12 9.95 13.96 -18.82
CA SER A 12 11.38 13.67 -19.03
C SER A 12 12.27 14.75 -18.41
N VAL A 13 11.95 16.03 -18.60
CA VAL A 13 12.71 17.15 -18.03
C VAL A 13 12.54 17.24 -16.53
N ALA A 14 11.33 17.10 -16.02
CA ALA A 14 11.04 17.15 -14.59
C ALA A 14 11.79 16.04 -13.83
N THR A 15 11.78 14.82 -14.35
CA THR A 15 12.44 13.66 -13.73
C THR A 15 13.97 13.75 -13.78
N ARG A 16 14.53 14.26 -14.88
CA ARG A 16 15.99 14.33 -15.09
C ARG A 16 16.63 15.62 -14.57
N GLY A 17 15.82 16.63 -14.25
CA GLY A 17 16.28 17.94 -13.80
C GLY A 17 17.10 18.72 -14.82
N SER A 18 17.12 18.30 -16.12
CA SER A 18 17.96 18.89 -17.15
C SER A 18 17.35 18.75 -18.54
N LEU A 19 17.22 19.88 -19.26
CA LEU A 19 16.81 19.91 -20.67
C LEU A 19 17.74 19.09 -21.56
N THR A 20 19.04 19.21 -21.36
CA THR A 20 20.05 18.50 -22.18
C THR A 20 19.97 16.99 -21.93
N ALA A 21 19.82 16.56 -20.68
CA ALA A 21 19.69 15.15 -20.35
C ALA A 21 18.38 14.53 -20.92
N ALA A 22 17.29 15.27 -20.84
CA ALA A 22 15.99 14.86 -21.39
C ALA A 22 16.05 14.81 -22.94
N ALA A 23 16.61 15.84 -23.57
CA ALA A 23 16.78 15.88 -25.03
C ALA A 23 17.64 14.72 -25.55
N LYS A 24 18.73 14.40 -24.85
CA LYS A 24 19.59 13.24 -25.19
C LYS A 24 18.81 11.92 -25.08
N ALA A 25 17.98 11.77 -24.04
CA ALA A 25 17.18 10.57 -23.85
C ALA A 25 16.10 10.40 -24.93
N GLU A 26 15.53 11.49 -25.44
CA GLU A 26 14.53 11.48 -26.51
C GLU A 26 15.16 11.55 -27.94
N GLY A 27 16.46 11.63 -28.06
CA GLY A 27 17.14 11.72 -29.37
C GLY A 27 16.86 13.02 -30.13
N VAL A 28 16.58 14.13 -29.41
CA VAL A 28 16.28 15.44 -30.02
C VAL A 28 17.28 16.52 -29.59
N ALA A 29 17.30 17.65 -30.29
CA ALA A 29 18.11 18.78 -29.86
C ALA A 29 17.48 19.47 -28.62
N PRO A 30 18.31 20.00 -27.68
CA PRO A 30 17.79 20.70 -26.49
C PRO A 30 16.85 21.88 -26.80
N ALA A 31 17.07 22.55 -27.91
CA ALA A 31 16.19 23.64 -28.36
C ALA A 31 14.79 23.17 -28.77
N ILE A 32 14.64 21.92 -29.24
CA ILE A 32 13.31 21.33 -29.52
C ILE A 32 12.59 21.04 -28.20
N MET A 33 13.31 20.50 -27.23
CA MET A 33 12.77 20.25 -25.89
C MET A 33 12.28 21.55 -25.25
N GLY A 34 13.09 22.61 -25.29
CA GLY A 34 12.71 23.93 -24.78
C GLY A 34 11.43 24.44 -25.43
N ARG A 35 11.37 24.45 -26.77
CA ARG A 35 10.17 24.91 -27.51
C ARG A 35 8.90 24.13 -27.17
N ARG A 36 8.99 22.79 -26.98
CA ARG A 36 7.84 21.97 -26.57
C ARG A 36 7.30 22.38 -25.21
N LEU A 37 8.21 22.61 -24.26
CA LEU A 37 7.85 23.07 -22.91
C LEU A 37 7.28 24.47 -22.91
N ASP A 38 7.89 25.40 -23.66
CA ASP A 38 7.40 26.77 -23.77
C ASP A 38 5.99 26.81 -24.36
N ALA A 39 5.74 26.04 -25.43
CA ALA A 39 4.43 25.90 -26.03
C ALA A 39 3.40 25.24 -25.08
N LEU A 40 3.83 24.31 -24.21
CA LEU A 40 2.98 23.69 -23.19
C LEU A 40 2.60 24.71 -22.11
N GLU A 41 3.58 25.41 -21.56
CA GLU A 41 3.35 26.46 -20.55
C GLU A 41 2.46 27.59 -21.09
N GLU A 42 2.67 28.00 -22.34
CA GLU A 42 1.85 28.99 -23.02
C GLU A 42 0.40 28.51 -23.19
N HIS A 43 0.21 27.24 -23.61
CA HIS A 43 -1.11 26.64 -23.77
C HIS A 43 -1.87 26.54 -22.44
N LEU A 44 -1.17 26.27 -21.34
CA LEU A 44 -1.79 26.15 -20.01
C LEU A 44 -1.92 27.52 -19.30
N GLY A 45 -1.23 28.56 -19.78
CA GLY A 45 -1.21 29.87 -19.16
C GLY A 45 -0.44 29.96 -17.83
N VAL A 46 0.33 28.92 -17.48
CA VAL A 46 1.08 28.84 -16.22
C VAL A 46 2.50 28.31 -16.44
N LYS A 47 3.43 28.71 -15.58
CA LYS A 47 4.78 28.14 -15.57
C LYS A 47 4.79 26.84 -14.78
N LEU A 48 5.34 25.80 -15.39
CA LEU A 48 5.51 24.49 -14.78
C LEU A 48 6.93 24.30 -14.23
N LEU A 49 7.91 25.01 -14.81
CA LEU A 49 9.32 24.88 -14.47
C LEU A 49 9.93 26.23 -14.13
N VAL A 50 10.70 26.30 -13.07
CA VAL A 50 11.64 27.38 -12.77
C VAL A 50 12.99 26.98 -13.37
N ARG A 51 13.44 27.75 -14.35
CA ARG A 51 14.69 27.49 -15.06
C ARG A 51 15.73 28.54 -14.62
N THR A 52 16.81 28.07 -14.03
CA THR A 52 17.99 28.89 -13.76
C THR A 52 19.16 28.37 -14.59
N THR A 53 20.24 29.12 -14.67
CA THR A 53 21.45 28.68 -15.38
C THR A 53 22.11 27.45 -14.78
N ARG A 54 21.74 27.08 -13.54
CA ARG A 54 22.35 25.96 -12.81
C ARG A 54 21.39 24.79 -12.55
N ARG A 55 20.07 25.04 -12.53
CA ARG A 55 19.09 24.04 -12.10
C ARG A 55 17.71 24.29 -12.72
N ILE A 56 16.99 23.20 -12.97
CA ILE A 56 15.57 23.20 -13.28
C ILE A 56 14.85 22.61 -12.08
N SER A 57 13.80 23.27 -11.62
CA SER A 57 12.90 22.79 -10.56
C SER A 57 11.45 23.00 -10.97
N LEU A 58 10.56 22.21 -10.39
CA LEU A 58 9.12 22.35 -10.61
C LEU A 58 8.58 23.57 -9.86
N THR A 59 7.56 24.21 -10.42
CA THR A 59 6.65 25.09 -9.69
C THR A 59 5.67 24.26 -8.86
N HIS A 60 4.82 24.89 -8.05
CA HIS A 60 3.72 24.21 -7.37
C HIS A 60 2.78 23.56 -8.40
N GLU A 61 2.36 24.31 -9.40
CA GLU A 61 1.53 23.85 -10.54
C GLU A 61 2.22 22.76 -11.33
N GLY A 62 3.54 22.89 -11.55
CA GLY A 62 4.34 21.88 -12.23
C GLY A 62 4.41 20.55 -11.48
N SER A 63 4.45 20.58 -10.14
CA SER A 63 4.44 19.37 -9.32
C SER A 63 3.11 18.62 -9.44
N ALA A 64 1.99 19.32 -9.32
CA ALA A 64 0.67 18.74 -9.49
C ALA A 64 0.47 18.20 -10.92
N PHE A 65 0.85 18.99 -11.93
CA PHE A 65 0.71 18.62 -13.33
C PHE A 65 1.62 17.45 -13.74
N LEU A 66 2.76 17.27 -13.08
CA LEU A 66 3.64 16.13 -13.32
C LEU A 66 2.95 14.79 -13.02
N GLU A 67 2.25 14.72 -11.90
CA GLU A 67 1.49 13.52 -11.53
C GLU A 67 0.39 13.22 -12.54
N ASP A 68 -0.34 14.24 -12.99
CA ASP A 68 -1.37 14.09 -14.01
C ASP A 68 -0.80 13.65 -15.35
N CYS A 69 0.32 14.23 -15.81
CA CYS A 69 0.99 13.82 -17.04
C CYS A 69 1.45 12.35 -16.99
N GLN A 70 2.06 11.94 -15.89
CA GLN A 70 2.50 10.56 -15.70
C GLN A 70 1.32 9.58 -15.77
N ARG A 71 0.19 9.93 -15.14
CA ARG A 71 -1.04 9.13 -15.18
C ARG A 71 -1.59 9.03 -16.60
N LEU A 72 -1.77 10.15 -17.30
CA LEU A 72 -2.30 10.19 -18.67
C LEU A 72 -1.43 9.41 -19.66
N LEU A 73 -0.12 9.58 -19.61
CA LEU A 73 0.83 8.84 -20.48
C LEU A 73 0.77 7.34 -20.19
N SER A 74 0.62 6.96 -18.94
CA SER A 74 0.42 5.56 -18.54
C SER A 74 -0.91 4.99 -19.09
N ASP A 75 -1.99 5.75 -19.04
CA ASP A 75 -3.29 5.32 -19.55
C ASP A 75 -3.29 5.18 -21.08
N VAL A 76 -2.58 6.06 -21.81
CA VAL A 76 -2.36 5.91 -23.27
C VAL A 76 -1.57 4.65 -23.57
N ALA A 77 -0.43 4.44 -22.91
CA ALA A 77 0.37 3.24 -23.11
C ALA A 77 -0.42 1.94 -22.81
N ASN A 78 -1.30 1.97 -21.79
CA ASN A 78 -2.19 0.85 -21.46
C ASN A 78 -3.22 0.59 -22.58
N ALA A 79 -3.81 1.66 -23.11
CA ALA A 79 -4.78 1.54 -24.22
C ALA A 79 -4.12 0.95 -25.47
N GLU A 80 -2.93 1.38 -25.80
CA GLU A 80 -2.14 0.84 -26.93
C GLU A 80 -1.77 -0.64 -26.70
N ALA A 81 -1.31 -0.98 -25.47
CA ALA A 81 -0.96 -2.36 -25.12
C ALA A 81 -2.17 -3.30 -25.15
N SER A 82 -3.38 -2.79 -24.87
CA SER A 82 -4.60 -3.62 -24.84
C SER A 82 -5.05 -4.11 -26.21
N VAL A 83 -4.64 -3.45 -27.28
CA VAL A 83 -4.99 -3.80 -28.67
C VAL A 83 -3.86 -4.46 -29.45
N SER A 84 -2.67 -4.53 -28.85
CA SER A 84 -1.51 -5.18 -29.46
C SER A 84 -1.57 -6.69 -29.18
N GLU A 85 -1.93 -7.49 -30.18
CA GLU A 85 -1.85 -8.95 -30.13
C GLU A 85 -0.40 -9.39 -30.31
N GLY A 86 0.17 -10.02 -29.27
CA GLY A 86 1.43 -10.76 -29.37
C GLY A 86 2.54 -10.31 -28.43
N GLY A 87 2.96 -11.20 -27.53
CA GLY A 87 4.21 -11.15 -26.78
C GLY A 87 4.48 -9.89 -25.96
N VAL A 88 3.49 -9.39 -25.28
CA VAL A 88 3.55 -8.07 -24.64
C VAL A 88 4.43 -8.11 -23.40
N LYS A 89 5.56 -7.42 -23.44
CA LYS A 89 6.35 -7.10 -22.25
C LYS A 89 5.57 -6.13 -21.38
N ALA A 90 5.61 -6.37 -20.07
CA ALA A 90 5.09 -5.39 -19.12
C ALA A 90 5.94 -4.11 -19.21
N THR A 91 5.29 -2.98 -19.43
CA THR A 91 5.95 -1.67 -19.53
C THR A 91 5.16 -0.61 -18.76
N GLY A 92 5.79 0.55 -18.56
CA GLY A 92 5.15 1.72 -17.97
C GLY A 92 5.34 1.83 -16.46
N HIS A 93 4.61 2.75 -15.84
CA HIS A 93 4.74 3.07 -14.43
C HIS A 93 3.68 2.38 -13.59
N LEU A 94 4.10 1.60 -12.60
CA LEU A 94 3.23 0.89 -11.65
C LEU A 94 3.22 1.65 -10.31
N ARG A 95 2.08 2.21 -9.96
CA ARG A 95 1.86 2.94 -8.68
C ARG A 95 1.12 2.05 -7.69
N ILE A 96 1.80 1.68 -6.62
CA ILE A 96 1.29 0.77 -5.60
C ILE A 96 1.17 1.52 -4.28
N THR A 97 0.08 1.29 -3.54
CA THR A 97 0.02 1.67 -2.13
C THR A 97 -0.21 0.45 -1.23
N ALA A 98 0.29 0.51 -0.01
CA ALA A 98 0.13 -0.55 0.99
C ALA A 98 0.13 0.03 2.41
N PRO A 99 -0.46 -0.68 3.41
CA PRO A 99 -0.33 -0.30 4.81
C PRO A 99 1.14 -0.19 5.22
N ALA A 100 1.48 0.81 6.03
CA ALA A 100 2.88 1.15 6.30
C ALA A 100 3.70 -0.02 6.86
N GLY A 101 3.22 -0.69 7.88
CA GLY A 101 3.89 -1.83 8.51
C GLY A 101 3.99 -3.04 7.59
N PHE A 102 2.85 -3.48 7.02
CA PHE A 102 2.80 -4.60 6.09
C PHE A 102 3.62 -4.33 4.83
N GLY A 103 3.44 -3.15 4.27
CA GLY A 103 4.13 -2.73 3.05
C GLY A 103 5.65 -2.73 3.20
N ARG A 104 6.15 -2.21 4.32
CA ARG A 104 7.60 -2.20 4.61
C ARG A 104 8.17 -3.62 4.72
N ARG A 105 7.46 -4.51 5.41
CA ARG A 105 7.97 -5.86 5.71
C ARG A 105 7.75 -6.86 4.58
N HIS A 106 6.61 -6.78 3.88
CA HIS A 106 6.17 -7.84 2.96
C HIS A 106 5.98 -7.41 1.51
N VAL A 107 5.87 -6.11 1.21
CA VAL A 107 5.72 -5.60 -0.15
C VAL A 107 7.03 -5.01 -0.68
N ALA A 108 7.64 -4.12 0.08
CA ALA A 108 8.85 -3.40 -0.34
C ALA A 108 10.03 -4.31 -0.74
N PRO A 109 10.32 -5.44 -0.05
CA PRO A 109 11.39 -6.35 -0.47
C PRO A 109 11.13 -7.05 -1.81
N LEU A 110 9.86 -7.18 -2.21
CA LEU A 110 9.46 -7.82 -3.46
C LEU A 110 9.53 -6.88 -4.67
N VAL A 111 9.44 -5.57 -4.46
CA VAL A 111 9.47 -4.57 -5.53
C VAL A 111 10.75 -4.63 -6.39
N PRO A 112 11.96 -4.65 -5.81
CA PRO A 112 13.18 -4.74 -6.62
C PRO A 112 13.28 -6.03 -7.44
N ARG A 113 12.80 -7.15 -6.88
CA ARG A 113 12.81 -8.46 -7.54
C ARG A 113 11.86 -8.49 -8.71
N PHE A 114 10.61 -8.06 -8.53
CA PHE A 114 9.66 -7.92 -9.62
C PHE A 114 10.19 -7.00 -10.73
N ARG A 115 10.82 -5.89 -10.35
CA ARG A 115 11.43 -4.98 -11.32
C ARG A 115 12.60 -5.63 -12.08
N ALA A 116 13.38 -6.52 -11.45
CA ALA A 116 14.44 -7.26 -12.13
C ALA A 116 13.88 -8.23 -13.20
N GLU A 117 12.72 -8.86 -12.94
CA GLU A 117 12.02 -9.71 -13.91
C GLU A 117 11.33 -8.89 -15.03
N HIS A 118 10.97 -7.63 -14.73
CA HIS A 118 10.27 -6.73 -15.63
C HIS A 118 11.01 -5.39 -15.76
N PRO A 119 12.17 -5.33 -16.47
CA PRO A 119 13.06 -4.17 -16.48
C PRO A 119 12.46 -2.92 -17.14
N ASP A 120 11.42 -3.07 -17.95
CA ASP A 120 10.71 -1.97 -18.61
C ASP A 120 9.57 -1.37 -17.74
N VAL A 121 9.37 -1.91 -16.54
CA VAL A 121 8.42 -1.38 -15.54
C VAL A 121 9.16 -0.48 -14.56
N THR A 122 8.68 0.74 -14.38
CA THR A 122 9.07 1.61 -13.26
C THR A 122 8.04 1.52 -12.16
N ILE A 123 8.45 1.62 -10.88
CA ILE A 123 7.55 1.36 -9.76
C ILE A 123 7.67 2.47 -8.73
N SER A 124 6.50 2.96 -8.27
CA SER A 124 6.37 3.80 -7.08
C SER A 124 5.57 3.07 -6.01
N LEU A 125 6.16 2.93 -4.83
CA LEU A 125 5.52 2.34 -3.68
C LEU A 125 5.24 3.42 -2.63
N ASN A 126 3.95 3.64 -2.32
CA ASN A 126 3.50 4.51 -1.25
C ASN A 126 3.07 3.67 -0.04
N LEU A 127 3.61 3.95 1.12
CA LEU A 127 3.28 3.26 2.37
C LEU A 127 2.49 4.20 3.27
N SER A 128 1.21 3.87 3.50
CA SER A 128 0.31 4.70 4.30
C SER A 128 -0.83 3.87 4.90
N ASP A 129 -1.15 4.11 6.17
CA ASP A 129 -2.29 3.49 6.86
C ASP A 129 -3.60 4.27 6.67
N ARG A 130 -3.56 5.38 5.92
CA ARG A 130 -4.74 6.15 5.54
C ARG A 130 -5.55 5.42 4.46
N VAL A 131 -6.85 5.59 4.47
CA VAL A 131 -7.71 5.16 3.36
C VAL A 131 -7.45 6.08 2.17
N VAL A 132 -7.03 5.50 1.05
CA VAL A 132 -6.62 6.21 -0.16
C VAL A 132 -7.69 6.03 -1.24
N ASP A 133 -8.08 7.11 -1.90
CA ASP A 133 -8.84 7.06 -3.14
C ASP A 133 -7.91 6.66 -4.30
N LEU A 134 -7.95 5.37 -4.67
CA LEU A 134 -7.04 4.84 -5.68
C LEU A 134 -7.17 5.55 -7.03
N ALA A 135 -8.40 5.84 -7.44
CA ALA A 135 -8.67 6.48 -8.73
C ALA A 135 -8.28 7.96 -8.70
N GLY A 136 -8.71 8.70 -7.69
CA GLY A 136 -8.43 10.12 -7.54
C GLY A 136 -6.95 10.42 -7.32
N GLU A 137 -6.23 9.56 -6.59
CA GLU A 137 -4.80 9.73 -6.32
C GLU A 137 -3.90 9.00 -7.36
N GLY A 138 -4.51 8.36 -8.36
CA GLY A 138 -3.78 7.76 -9.49
C GLY A 138 -2.98 6.52 -9.16
N PHE A 139 -3.37 5.73 -8.15
CA PHE A 139 -2.78 4.42 -7.89
C PHE A 139 -3.34 3.36 -8.83
N ASP A 140 -2.48 2.48 -9.32
CA ASP A 140 -2.90 1.34 -10.12
C ASP A 140 -3.52 0.24 -9.25
N CYS A 141 -2.96 0.01 -8.07
CA CYS A 141 -3.49 -0.95 -7.10
C CYS A 141 -3.04 -0.64 -5.67
N ALA A 142 -3.74 -1.24 -4.71
CA ALA A 142 -3.36 -1.22 -3.31
C ALA A 142 -3.31 -2.62 -2.73
N VAL A 143 -2.34 -2.90 -1.88
CA VAL A 143 -2.40 -4.03 -0.97
C VAL A 143 -3.26 -3.62 0.24
N ARG A 144 -4.16 -4.48 0.68
CA ARG A 144 -5.00 -4.25 1.87
C ARG A 144 -5.00 -5.51 2.73
N VAL A 145 -4.99 -5.31 4.04
CA VAL A 145 -4.95 -6.39 5.04
C VAL A 145 -6.20 -6.30 5.91
N GLY A 146 -6.96 -7.38 5.96
CA GLY A 146 -8.19 -7.47 6.75
C GLY A 146 -9.44 -7.29 5.91
N ASP A 147 -10.56 -6.98 6.59
CA ASP A 147 -11.85 -6.87 5.94
C ASP A 147 -11.93 -5.63 5.06
N LEU A 148 -12.42 -5.81 3.86
CA LEU A 148 -12.62 -4.73 2.91
C LEU A 148 -14.01 -4.09 3.12
N PRO A 149 -14.13 -2.76 3.11
CA PRO A 149 -15.42 -2.10 3.03
C PRO A 149 -16.04 -2.33 1.65
N ASP A 150 -17.37 -2.26 1.58
CA ASP A 150 -18.07 -2.23 0.31
C ASP A 150 -17.56 -1.05 -0.51
N SER A 151 -17.15 -1.34 -1.73
CA SER A 151 -16.59 -0.34 -2.64
C SER A 151 -16.76 -0.79 -4.09
N SER A 152 -16.60 0.15 -5.02
CA SER A 152 -16.55 -0.13 -6.47
C SER A 152 -15.22 -0.74 -6.93
N LEU A 153 -14.30 -1.03 -6.01
CA LEU A 153 -13.02 -1.61 -6.32
C LEU A 153 -13.13 -3.12 -6.54
N VAL A 154 -12.35 -3.63 -7.47
CA VAL A 154 -12.14 -5.07 -7.63
C VAL A 154 -11.13 -5.53 -6.61
N SER A 155 -11.40 -6.64 -5.92
CA SER A 155 -10.50 -7.23 -4.95
C SER A 155 -10.06 -8.63 -5.37
N VAL A 156 -8.78 -8.91 -5.21
CA VAL A 156 -8.20 -10.25 -5.42
C VAL A 156 -7.51 -10.69 -4.13
N ARG A 157 -7.99 -11.77 -3.52
CA ARG A 157 -7.34 -12.36 -2.34
C ARG A 157 -5.99 -12.97 -2.74
N ILE A 158 -4.93 -12.63 -2.03
CA ILE A 158 -3.57 -13.08 -2.32
C ILE A 158 -2.94 -13.90 -1.18
N ALA A 159 -3.46 -13.77 0.04
CA ALA A 159 -3.08 -14.61 1.18
C ALA A 159 -4.13 -14.55 2.30
N ASP A 160 -3.97 -15.41 3.29
CA ASP A 160 -4.76 -15.38 4.51
C ASP A 160 -4.14 -14.46 5.55
N ASN A 161 -5.00 -13.90 6.41
CA ASN A 161 -4.59 -13.12 7.56
C ASN A 161 -5.49 -13.49 8.76
N ARG A 162 -4.89 -13.63 9.92
CA ARG A 162 -5.59 -13.79 11.18
C ARG A 162 -5.13 -12.70 12.14
N ARG A 163 -6.02 -12.22 13.00
CA ARG A 163 -5.67 -11.29 14.06
C ARG A 163 -5.85 -11.92 15.41
N LEU A 164 -4.92 -11.64 16.30
CA LEU A 164 -4.89 -12.12 17.68
C LEU A 164 -4.77 -10.95 18.64
N CYS A 165 -5.36 -11.09 19.83
CA CYS A 165 -5.01 -10.25 20.96
C CYS A 165 -3.70 -10.77 21.55
N VAL A 166 -2.73 -9.89 21.76
CA VAL A 166 -1.42 -10.23 22.30
C VAL A 166 -0.99 -9.25 23.38
N ALA A 167 -0.22 -9.74 24.33
CA ALA A 167 0.42 -8.94 25.36
C ALA A 167 1.70 -9.62 25.83
N THR A 168 2.57 -8.90 26.53
CA THR A 168 3.74 -9.53 27.16
C THR A 168 3.38 -10.34 28.40
N PRO A 169 4.16 -11.39 28.74
CA PRO A 169 3.99 -12.13 29.98
C PRO A 169 3.98 -11.23 31.22
N GLU A 170 4.83 -10.21 31.26
CA GLU A 170 4.96 -9.26 32.37
C GLU A 170 3.69 -8.41 32.55
N TYR A 171 3.08 -7.97 31.44
CA TYR A 171 1.80 -7.25 31.50
C TYR A 171 0.71 -8.14 32.09
N LEU A 172 0.61 -9.38 31.57
CA LEU A 172 -0.40 -10.34 32.04
C LEU A 172 -0.20 -10.75 33.49
N ALA A 173 1.04 -10.89 33.95
CA ALA A 173 1.35 -11.16 35.35
C ALA A 173 0.90 -10.02 36.29
N ARG A 174 0.97 -8.78 35.83
CA ARG A 174 0.62 -7.57 36.59
C ARG A 174 -0.89 -7.28 36.59
N ARG A 175 -1.54 -7.49 35.42
CA ARG A 175 -2.94 -7.05 35.20
C ARG A 175 -3.94 -8.20 35.08
N GLY A 176 -3.47 -9.45 35.10
CA GLY A 176 -4.28 -10.64 34.83
C GLY A 176 -4.42 -10.92 33.34
N THR A 177 -4.90 -12.12 33.03
CA THR A 177 -5.17 -12.59 31.66
C THR A 177 -6.66 -12.55 31.40
N PRO A 178 -7.15 -11.80 30.39
CA PRO A 178 -8.59 -11.77 30.08
C PRO A 178 -9.06 -13.15 29.58
N ARG A 179 -10.21 -13.59 30.07
CA ARG A 179 -10.83 -14.89 29.73
C ARG A 179 -11.99 -14.74 28.75
N ALA A 180 -12.52 -13.54 28.59
CA ALA A 180 -13.58 -13.23 27.65
C ALA A 180 -13.36 -11.83 27.04
N PRO A 181 -13.82 -11.57 25.80
CA PRO A 181 -13.67 -10.27 25.14
C PRO A 181 -14.24 -9.10 25.97
N ALA A 182 -15.30 -9.32 26.76
CA ALA A 182 -15.88 -8.30 27.62
C ALA A 182 -14.93 -7.81 28.72
N GLU A 183 -13.95 -8.62 29.14
CA GLU A 183 -12.99 -8.26 30.18
C GLU A 183 -11.92 -7.26 29.68
N LEU A 184 -11.82 -7.05 28.35
CA LEU A 184 -10.92 -6.05 27.79
C LEU A 184 -11.17 -4.62 28.32
N VAL A 185 -12.37 -4.34 28.80
CA VAL A 185 -12.69 -3.06 29.45
C VAL A 185 -11.87 -2.81 30.74
N GLN A 186 -11.30 -3.87 31.33
CA GLN A 186 -10.46 -3.80 32.53
C GLN A 186 -8.97 -3.73 32.22
N HIS A 187 -8.62 -3.76 30.94
CA HIS A 187 -7.24 -3.76 30.46
C HIS A 187 -6.88 -2.49 29.70
N ASP A 188 -5.60 -2.18 29.66
CA ASP A 188 -5.07 -1.11 28.85
C ASP A 188 -4.94 -1.62 27.40
N CYS A 189 -5.91 -1.29 26.55
CA CYS A 189 -5.90 -1.70 25.15
C CYS A 189 -5.19 -0.66 24.28
N LEU A 190 -4.24 -1.13 23.47
CA LEU A 190 -3.49 -0.32 22.54
C LEU A 190 -4.26 -0.24 21.21
N THR A 191 -4.80 0.93 20.89
CA THR A 191 -5.75 1.07 19.78
C THR A 191 -5.16 1.81 18.60
N LEU A 192 -5.46 1.30 17.39
CA LEU A 192 -5.06 1.96 16.14
C LEU A 192 -6.05 3.08 15.82
N SER A 193 -5.58 4.34 15.80
CA SER A 193 -6.40 5.53 15.55
C SER A 193 -6.57 5.88 14.07
N SER A 194 -6.43 4.91 13.16
CA SER A 194 -6.74 5.11 11.75
C SER A 194 -8.26 5.07 11.50
N ASP A 195 -8.74 5.86 10.53
CA ASP A 195 -10.18 5.97 10.19
C ASP A 195 -10.85 4.62 9.95
N ALA A 196 -10.15 3.69 9.31
CA ALA A 196 -10.67 2.36 9.01
C ALA A 196 -10.82 1.48 10.26
N SER A 197 -9.94 1.59 11.26
CA SER A 197 -9.98 0.77 12.47
C SER A 197 -10.92 1.34 13.54
N GLN A 198 -11.04 2.66 13.63
CA GLN A 198 -11.98 3.31 14.54
C GLN A 198 -13.44 2.98 14.20
N THR A 199 -13.74 2.74 12.92
CA THR A 199 -15.11 2.47 12.45
C THR A 199 -15.59 1.08 12.88
N ARG A 200 -14.74 0.05 12.84
CA ARG A 200 -15.16 -1.35 13.02
C ARG A 200 -14.82 -1.95 14.39
N GLY A 201 -13.74 -1.56 15.04
CA GLY A 201 -13.26 -2.16 16.29
C GLY A 201 -12.58 -3.51 16.12
N TRP A 202 -12.35 -4.22 17.22
CA TRP A 202 -11.74 -5.55 17.27
C TRP A 202 -12.79 -6.63 17.10
N ALA A 203 -12.59 -7.54 16.17
CA ALA A 203 -13.54 -8.59 15.83
C ALA A 203 -13.30 -9.85 16.70
N PHE A 204 -14.37 -10.37 17.29
CA PHE A 204 -14.36 -11.59 18.09
C PHE A 204 -15.50 -12.52 17.67
N ARG A 205 -15.25 -13.82 17.69
CA ARG A 205 -16.26 -14.85 17.53
C ARG A 205 -16.80 -15.24 18.90
N VAL A 206 -18.06 -14.94 19.16
CA VAL A 206 -18.69 -15.19 20.46
C VAL A 206 -19.75 -16.27 20.30
N PRO A 207 -19.77 -17.31 21.18
CA PRO A 207 -20.84 -18.32 21.21
C PRO A 207 -22.18 -17.65 21.59
N GLN A 208 -23.25 -18.08 20.92
CA GLN A 208 -24.62 -17.69 21.20
C GLN A 208 -25.35 -18.78 22.00
N PRO A 209 -26.43 -18.44 22.72
CA PRO A 209 -27.20 -19.40 23.52
C PRO A 209 -27.81 -20.55 22.70
N ASP A 210 -28.03 -20.38 21.43
CA ASP A 210 -28.55 -21.39 20.48
C ASP A 210 -27.48 -22.34 19.94
N GLY A 211 -26.22 -22.21 20.39
CA GLY A 211 -25.07 -22.99 19.94
C GLY A 211 -24.42 -22.48 18.66
N SER A 212 -24.96 -21.43 18.05
CA SER A 212 -24.31 -20.74 16.94
C SER A 212 -23.16 -19.85 17.42
N THR A 213 -22.38 -19.30 16.50
CA THR A 213 -21.35 -18.31 16.80
C THR A 213 -21.57 -17.07 15.98
N GLU A 214 -21.41 -15.91 16.59
CA GLU A 214 -21.53 -14.62 15.94
C GLU A 214 -20.20 -13.87 15.99
N VAL A 215 -19.89 -13.10 14.94
CA VAL A 215 -18.76 -12.18 14.94
C VAL A 215 -19.23 -10.82 15.46
N VAL A 216 -18.78 -10.49 16.66
CA VAL A 216 -19.06 -9.21 17.31
C VAL A 216 -17.84 -8.29 17.18
N HIS A 217 -18.10 -6.99 17.11
CA HIS A 217 -17.05 -5.99 17.06
C HIS A 217 -17.07 -5.16 18.36
N LEU A 218 -15.97 -5.19 19.08
CA LEU A 218 -15.77 -4.41 20.30
C LEU A 218 -14.83 -3.24 20.01
N LYS A 219 -15.07 -2.12 20.65
CA LYS A 219 -14.18 -0.96 20.65
C LYS A 219 -13.55 -0.81 22.03
N PRO A 220 -12.53 -1.63 22.36
CA PRO A 220 -11.88 -1.50 23.66
C PRO A 220 -11.20 -0.14 23.75
N GLY A 221 -11.22 0.44 24.93
CA GLY A 221 -10.53 1.69 25.23
C GLY A 221 -9.19 1.42 25.91
N GLY A 222 -8.34 2.44 25.92
CA GLY A 222 -7.06 2.39 26.64
C GLY A 222 -6.40 3.76 26.66
N PRO A 223 -5.34 3.91 27.46
CA PRO A 223 -4.65 5.19 27.62
C PRO A 223 -3.78 5.60 26.43
N LEU A 224 -3.52 4.66 25.50
CA LEU A 224 -2.61 4.87 24.36
C LEU A 224 -3.28 4.48 23.05
N ASP A 225 -3.26 5.38 22.09
CA ASP A 225 -3.59 5.13 20.70
C ASP A 225 -2.53 5.71 19.76
N CYS A 226 -2.43 5.18 18.57
CA CYS A 226 -1.53 5.69 17.55
C CYS A 226 -2.06 5.37 16.15
N SER A 227 -1.80 6.25 15.17
CA SER A 227 -2.12 6.01 13.76
C SER A 227 -1.12 5.07 13.06
N ASP A 228 0.01 4.75 13.68
CA ASP A 228 1.03 3.84 13.16
C ASP A 228 1.01 2.51 13.89
N GLY A 229 0.78 1.43 13.12
CA GLY A 229 0.71 0.08 13.66
C GLY A 229 2.03 -0.44 14.24
N GLN A 230 3.18 0.02 13.74
CA GLN A 230 4.49 -0.37 14.27
C GLN A 230 4.71 0.19 15.67
N VAL A 231 4.31 1.44 15.91
CA VAL A 231 4.37 2.06 17.24
C VAL A 231 3.53 1.27 18.25
N LEU A 232 2.33 0.84 17.85
CA LEU A 232 1.49 0.00 18.73
C LEU A 232 2.14 -1.36 19.02
N HIS A 233 2.81 -1.95 18.05
CA HIS A 233 3.56 -3.19 18.23
C HIS A 233 4.69 -3.00 19.23
N ASP A 234 5.48 -1.92 19.10
CA ASP A 234 6.58 -1.61 20.00
C ASP A 234 6.09 -1.32 21.42
N TRP A 235 4.97 -0.62 21.58
CA TRP A 235 4.33 -0.42 22.89
C TRP A 235 3.84 -1.75 23.50
N CYS A 236 3.27 -2.64 22.68
CA CYS A 236 2.87 -3.95 23.14
C CYS A 236 4.06 -4.76 23.67
N LEU A 237 5.18 -4.78 22.92
CA LEU A 237 6.44 -5.41 23.34
C LEU A 237 7.05 -4.75 24.59
N GLY A 238 6.80 -3.46 24.78
CA GLY A 238 7.16 -2.72 26.00
C GLY A 238 6.27 -3.02 27.22
N GLY A 239 5.28 -3.90 27.09
CA GLY A 239 4.38 -4.29 28.19
C GLY A 239 3.38 -3.21 28.59
N TRP A 240 3.00 -2.31 27.69
CA TRP A 240 2.10 -1.20 27.97
C TRP A 240 0.61 -1.59 27.84
N GLY A 241 0.30 -2.75 27.26
CA GLY A 241 -1.10 -3.16 27.15
C GLY A 241 -1.30 -4.36 26.22
N ILE A 242 -2.60 -4.62 25.95
CA ILE A 242 -3.05 -5.63 24.98
C ILE A 242 -3.22 -4.97 23.63
N ALA A 243 -2.67 -5.56 22.58
CA ALA A 243 -2.83 -5.13 21.20
C ALA A 243 -3.55 -6.21 20.36
N TRP A 244 -4.37 -5.80 19.40
CA TRP A 244 -5.01 -6.69 18.43
C TRP A 244 -4.25 -6.61 17.10
N ARG A 245 -3.43 -7.62 16.82
CA ARG A 245 -2.43 -7.57 15.75
C ARG A 245 -2.56 -8.77 14.80
N SER A 246 -2.09 -8.57 13.58
CA SER A 246 -2.06 -9.63 12.57
C SER A 246 -0.95 -10.65 12.86
N THR A 247 -1.19 -11.92 12.56
CA THR A 247 -0.24 -13.01 12.80
C THR A 247 1.10 -12.78 12.09
N TRP A 248 1.10 -12.26 10.87
CA TRP A 248 2.33 -11.93 10.13
C TRP A 248 3.26 -10.96 10.89
N GLU A 249 2.72 -10.21 11.84
CA GLU A 249 3.46 -9.23 12.63
C GLU A 249 3.97 -9.81 13.96
N VAL A 250 3.17 -10.65 14.61
CA VAL A 250 3.40 -11.09 15.99
C VAL A 250 3.82 -12.55 16.14
N GLU A 251 3.77 -13.35 15.07
CA GLU A 251 4.02 -14.80 15.15
C GLU A 251 5.45 -15.12 15.60
N ALA A 252 6.44 -14.35 15.12
CA ALA A 252 7.82 -14.49 15.56
C ALA A 252 8.01 -14.13 17.05
N GLU A 253 7.28 -13.11 17.53
CA GLU A 253 7.32 -12.68 18.92
C GLU A 253 6.67 -13.70 19.86
N ILE A 254 5.57 -14.31 19.40
CA ILE A 254 4.88 -15.39 20.12
C ILE A 254 5.79 -16.63 20.18
N ALA A 255 6.39 -17.03 19.07
CA ALA A 255 7.30 -18.17 19.02
C ALA A 255 8.54 -17.96 19.92
N ALA A 256 9.01 -16.72 20.05
CA ALA A 256 10.11 -16.35 20.94
C ALA A 256 9.70 -16.17 22.41
N GLY A 257 8.40 -16.29 22.75
CA GLY A 257 7.88 -16.11 24.11
C GLY A 257 7.84 -14.64 24.57
N ARG A 258 8.11 -13.67 23.70
CA ARG A 258 8.02 -12.24 24.03
C ARG A 258 6.59 -11.73 24.11
N LEU A 259 5.70 -12.32 23.32
CA LEU A 259 4.26 -12.07 23.38
C LEU A 259 3.52 -13.37 23.64
N VAL A 260 2.38 -13.26 24.30
CA VAL A 260 1.43 -14.36 24.53
C VAL A 260 0.12 -13.98 23.85
N ALA A 261 -0.42 -14.90 23.07
CA ALA A 261 -1.76 -14.75 22.54
C ALA A 261 -2.80 -14.98 23.65
N VAL A 262 -3.77 -14.09 23.72
CA VAL A 262 -4.91 -14.17 24.66
C VAL A 262 -6.21 -14.16 23.87
N LEU A 263 -7.28 -14.70 24.44
CA LEU A 263 -8.59 -14.78 23.80
C LEU A 263 -8.59 -15.53 22.45
N GLU A 264 -7.70 -16.50 22.26
CA GLU A 264 -7.58 -17.22 20.98
C GLU A 264 -8.86 -17.98 20.61
N ASP A 265 -9.57 -18.55 21.60
CA ASP A 265 -10.85 -19.25 21.38
C ASP A 265 -11.94 -18.30 20.82
N PHE A 266 -11.78 -17.01 21.05
CA PHE A 266 -12.66 -15.97 20.56
C PHE A 266 -12.13 -15.28 19.30
N ALA A 267 -10.99 -15.68 18.77
CA ALA A 267 -10.45 -15.05 17.57
C ALA A 267 -11.45 -15.15 16.42
N ALA A 268 -11.70 -14.03 15.74
CA ALA A 268 -12.54 -14.01 14.55
C ALA A 268 -11.98 -14.94 13.47
N PRO A 269 -12.82 -15.45 12.54
CA PRO A 269 -12.35 -16.24 11.42
C PRO A 269 -11.25 -15.50 10.64
N PRO A 270 -10.30 -16.24 10.03
CA PRO A 270 -9.27 -15.62 9.20
C PRO A 270 -9.89 -14.75 8.11
N ASN A 271 -9.43 -13.52 8.00
CA ASN A 271 -9.72 -12.64 6.88
C ASN A 271 -8.60 -12.73 5.85
N GLY A 272 -8.47 -11.76 4.93
CA GLY A 272 -7.53 -11.89 3.82
C GLY A 272 -6.50 -10.76 3.75
N ILE A 273 -5.49 -11.02 2.92
CA ILE A 273 -4.65 -10.01 2.31
C ILE A 273 -5.10 -9.92 0.86
N TYR A 274 -5.36 -8.72 0.39
CA TYR A 274 -5.93 -8.47 -0.91
C TYR A 274 -5.10 -7.49 -1.72
N VAL A 275 -5.12 -7.63 -3.04
CA VAL A 275 -4.83 -6.52 -3.94
C VAL A 275 -6.16 -5.97 -4.41
N VAL A 276 -6.37 -4.68 -4.21
CA VAL A 276 -7.55 -3.96 -4.69
C VAL A 276 -7.14 -2.96 -5.76
N PHE A 277 -7.99 -2.79 -6.78
CA PHE A 277 -7.74 -1.88 -7.89
C PHE A 277 -9.06 -1.36 -8.47
N PRO A 278 -9.06 -0.18 -9.12
CA PRO A 278 -10.25 0.36 -9.77
C PRO A 278 -10.76 -0.58 -10.85
N GLN A 279 -12.11 -0.73 -10.94
CA GLN A 279 -12.71 -1.51 -12.02
C GLN A 279 -12.38 -0.85 -13.36
N ARG A 280 -11.70 -1.59 -14.24
CA ARG A 280 -11.34 -1.16 -15.59
C ARG A 280 -11.74 -2.24 -16.58
N LYS A 281 -12.12 -1.83 -17.82
CA LYS A 281 -12.45 -2.77 -18.90
C LYS A 281 -11.27 -3.73 -19.19
N HIS A 282 -10.04 -3.20 -19.07
CA HIS A 282 -8.81 -3.95 -19.26
C HIS A 282 -7.83 -3.61 -18.13
N LEU A 283 -7.42 -4.62 -17.38
CA LEU A 283 -6.39 -4.47 -16.35
C LEU A 283 -5.00 -4.45 -17.02
N PRO A 284 -4.18 -3.42 -16.79
CA PRO A 284 -2.84 -3.33 -17.37
C PRO A 284 -1.99 -4.57 -17.06
N LEU A 285 -1.21 -5.03 -18.05
CA LEU A 285 -0.41 -6.25 -17.90
C LEU A 285 0.53 -6.16 -16.69
N ARG A 286 1.19 -5.02 -16.45
CA ARG A 286 2.05 -4.81 -15.29
C ARG A 286 1.33 -5.00 -13.95
N VAL A 287 0.05 -4.62 -13.85
CA VAL A 287 -0.76 -4.79 -12.62
C VAL A 287 -1.13 -6.26 -12.46
N ARG A 288 -1.54 -6.92 -13.55
CA ARG A 288 -1.88 -8.35 -13.53
C ARG A 288 -0.68 -9.19 -13.12
N LEU A 289 0.49 -8.96 -13.72
CA LEU A 289 1.72 -9.67 -13.38
C LEU A 289 2.18 -9.40 -11.94
N TRP A 290 2.02 -8.16 -11.44
CA TRP A 290 2.29 -7.84 -10.05
C TRP A 290 1.38 -8.64 -9.09
N ILE A 291 0.08 -8.74 -9.37
CA ILE A 291 -0.86 -9.53 -8.58
C ILE A 291 -0.45 -11.00 -8.55
N GLU A 292 -0.15 -11.60 -9.72
CA GLU A 292 0.27 -12.99 -9.81
C GLU A 292 1.62 -13.23 -9.12
N TYR A 293 2.54 -12.29 -9.22
CA TYR A 293 3.82 -12.32 -8.52
C TYR A 293 3.63 -12.34 -7.00
N LEU A 294 2.79 -11.45 -6.45
CA LEU A 294 2.47 -11.44 -5.03
C LEU A 294 1.81 -12.75 -4.57
N LYS A 295 0.84 -13.26 -5.34
CA LYS A 295 0.20 -14.56 -5.04
C LYS A 295 1.22 -15.69 -4.97
N HIS A 296 2.12 -15.74 -5.94
CA HIS A 296 3.17 -16.76 -5.97
C HIS A 296 4.09 -16.67 -4.76
N GLN A 297 4.57 -15.47 -4.42
CA GLN A 297 5.44 -15.27 -3.28
C GLN A 297 4.75 -15.62 -1.96
N TYR A 298 3.52 -15.16 -1.76
CA TYR A 298 2.78 -15.37 -0.51
C TYR A 298 2.24 -16.80 -0.34
N ALA A 299 2.13 -17.57 -1.41
CA ALA A 299 1.82 -18.99 -1.34
C ALA A 299 2.96 -19.85 -0.76
N GLN A 300 4.16 -19.30 -0.67
CA GLN A 300 5.33 -20.01 -0.15
C GLN A 300 5.42 -19.87 1.38
N PRO A 301 5.34 -20.96 2.17
CA PRO A 301 5.47 -20.87 3.63
C PRO A 301 6.80 -20.27 4.09
N ALA A 302 7.88 -20.49 3.32
CA ALA A 302 9.21 -19.95 3.60
C ALA A 302 9.25 -18.41 3.56
N PHE A 303 8.37 -17.77 2.75
CA PHE A 303 8.24 -16.32 2.71
C PHE A 303 7.86 -15.73 4.08
N TRP A 304 6.87 -16.32 4.74
CA TRP A 304 6.37 -15.84 6.04
C TRP A 304 7.36 -16.07 7.18
N ARG A 305 8.27 -17.04 7.04
CA ARG A 305 9.35 -17.30 7.99
C ARG A 305 10.58 -16.40 7.77
N GLY A 306 10.57 -15.56 6.75
CA GLY A 306 11.70 -14.70 6.42
C GLY A 306 12.89 -15.45 5.78
N GLU A 307 12.67 -16.68 5.29
CA GLU A 307 13.69 -17.51 4.66
C GLU A 307 13.89 -17.17 3.17
N VAL A 308 12.98 -16.37 2.61
CA VAL A 308 12.97 -15.95 1.21
C VAL A 308 13.05 -14.42 1.16
N VAL A 309 14.20 -13.87 1.44
CA VAL A 309 14.47 -12.42 1.24
C VAL A 309 15.75 -12.21 0.46
#